data_045013219e3717741733dfb79bcb7e84
#
_entry.id   045013219e3717741733dfb79bcb7e84
#
_cell.length_a   1.000
_cell.length_b   1.000
_cell.length_c   1.000
_cell.angle_alpha   90.00
_cell.angle_beta   90.00
_cell.angle_gamma   90.00
#
_symmetry.space_group_name_H-M   'P 1'
#
loop_
_entity.id
_entity.type
_entity.pdbx_description
1 polymer ?
#
loop_
_entity_poly.entity_id
_entity_poly.type
_entity_poly.pdbx_seq_one_letter_code
_entity_poly.pdbx_strand_id
1 'polypeptide(L)'
;MKDISMNTLLLNAELSQRCVVNSNALPWQPSPSPWVHRRLLERHGGEVARATSIVRYDAGAKFDWHEHGLGEEILVLSGTLNDEFGEYGPGTYLKNPPGSRHAPFSEVGCTLFVKLRHLSPDDSERVVVHTHQSQWFRGMVDGLMVMPLSEFGTTHTAMVRWAPGTFFNPHRHFGGEEIYVVEGVFSDEHGSYPQGSWIRSPHLSHHQPFSVEGCLILVKTGHLQG
;
A
#
# COMPACT_ATOMS: atom_id res chain seq x y z
N MET A 1 29.18 27.24 -3.79
CA MET A 1 27.93 26.56 -4.13
C MET A 1 28.26 25.09 -4.32
N LYS A 2 27.91 24.22 -3.38
CA LYS A 2 28.07 22.78 -3.54
C LYS A 2 26.85 22.28 -4.31
N ASP A 3 27.08 21.80 -5.51
CA ASP A 3 26.09 21.05 -6.30
C ASP A 3 25.62 19.86 -5.47
N ILE A 4 24.42 19.98 -4.89
CA ILE A 4 23.72 18.85 -4.33
C ILE A 4 23.11 18.14 -5.56
N SER A 5 23.89 17.22 -6.14
CA SER A 5 23.31 16.24 -7.07
C SER A 5 22.21 15.52 -6.29
N MET A 6 20.95 15.84 -6.58
CA MET A 6 19.82 15.09 -6.06
C MET A 6 19.96 13.65 -6.59
N ASN A 7 20.45 12.77 -5.72
CA ASN A 7 20.62 11.36 -6.03
C ASN A 7 19.22 10.80 -6.29
N THR A 8 18.83 10.68 -7.56
CA THR A 8 17.54 10.09 -7.95
C THR A 8 17.62 8.61 -7.67
N LEU A 9 16.93 8.16 -6.62
CA LEU A 9 16.84 6.74 -6.30
C LEU A 9 15.79 6.10 -7.23
N LEU A 10 16.23 5.13 -8.02
CA LEU A 10 15.38 4.27 -8.85
C LEU A 10 15.37 2.87 -8.24
N LEU A 11 14.38 2.60 -7.42
CA LEU A 11 14.17 1.30 -6.79
C LEU A 11 12.85 0.71 -7.31
N ASN A 12 12.92 -0.41 -8.02
CA ASN A 12 11.73 -1.04 -8.60
C ASN A 12 10.84 -0.04 -9.38
N ALA A 13 11.45 0.97 -10.00
CA ALA A 13 10.76 2.12 -10.56
C ALA A 13 10.09 1.85 -11.92
N GLU A 14 10.48 0.76 -12.59
CA GLU A 14 9.95 0.37 -13.91
C GLU A 14 8.62 -0.36 -13.76
N LEU A 15 7.51 0.32 -14.09
CA LEU A 15 6.15 -0.18 -13.89
C LEU A 15 5.76 -1.30 -14.85
N SER A 16 6.46 -1.44 -15.98
CA SER A 16 6.25 -2.52 -16.95
C SER A 16 6.83 -3.87 -16.49
N GLN A 17 7.56 -3.89 -15.39
CA GLN A 17 8.17 -5.10 -14.85
C GLN A 17 7.44 -5.60 -13.60
N ARG A 18 7.26 -6.93 -13.54
CA ARG A 18 6.81 -7.60 -12.33
C ARG A 18 7.87 -7.46 -11.24
N CYS A 19 7.42 -7.15 -10.02
CA CYS A 19 8.30 -7.01 -8.88
C CYS A 19 7.73 -7.75 -7.66
N VAL A 20 8.59 -8.40 -6.89
CA VAL A 20 8.22 -9.06 -5.63
C VAL A 20 9.25 -8.71 -4.57
N VAL A 21 8.79 -8.18 -3.45
CA VAL A 21 9.64 -7.79 -2.32
C VAL A 21 9.02 -8.27 -1.03
N ASN A 22 9.75 -9.04 -0.23
CA ASN A 22 9.34 -9.31 1.14
C ASN A 22 9.85 -8.17 2.04
N SER A 23 8.94 -7.31 2.50
CA SER A 23 9.29 -6.16 3.32
C SER A 23 9.94 -6.55 4.64
N ASN A 24 9.61 -7.74 5.18
CA ASN A 24 10.18 -8.21 6.44
C ASN A 24 11.66 -8.59 6.34
N ALA A 25 12.16 -8.87 5.13
CA ALA A 25 13.57 -9.14 4.87
C ALA A 25 14.41 -7.86 4.68
N LEU A 26 13.77 -6.69 4.54
CA LEU A 26 14.47 -5.43 4.33
C LEU A 26 14.91 -4.78 5.65
N PRO A 27 16.11 -4.18 5.70
CA PRO A 27 16.53 -3.39 6.84
C PRO A 27 15.71 -2.10 6.95
N TRP A 28 15.49 -1.63 8.18
CA TRP A 28 14.95 -0.32 8.41
C TRP A 28 15.99 0.75 8.06
N GLN A 29 15.57 1.77 7.32
CA GLN A 29 16.36 2.94 6.95
C GLN A 29 15.77 4.18 7.60
N PRO A 30 16.59 5.15 8.05
CA PRO A 30 16.08 6.41 8.58
C PRO A 30 15.31 7.17 7.51
N SER A 31 14.29 7.93 7.92
CA SER A 31 13.66 8.96 7.11
C SER A 31 14.27 10.33 7.44
N PRO A 32 13.95 11.40 6.68
CA PRO A 32 14.33 12.76 7.06
C PRO A 32 13.74 13.21 8.39
N SER A 33 12.58 12.68 8.79
CA SER A 33 11.96 12.95 10.09
C SER A 33 12.61 12.09 11.18
N PRO A 34 13.02 12.68 12.31
CA PRO A 34 13.53 11.94 13.46
C PRO A 34 12.50 10.89 13.93
N TRP A 35 12.99 9.73 14.37
CA TRP A 35 12.18 8.65 14.95
C TRP A 35 11.17 8.01 13.96
N VAL A 36 11.35 8.28 12.65
CA VAL A 36 10.59 7.61 11.59
C VAL A 36 11.54 6.82 10.70
N HIS A 37 11.19 5.58 10.42
CA HIS A 37 12.00 4.63 9.67
C HIS A 37 11.21 4.07 8.50
N ARG A 38 11.91 3.68 7.43
CA ARG A 38 11.30 3.17 6.20
C ARG A 38 11.93 1.86 5.76
N ARG A 39 11.12 0.98 5.15
CA ARG A 39 11.54 -0.10 4.27
C ARG A 39 10.99 0.22 2.89
N LEU A 40 11.86 0.57 1.96
CA LEU A 40 11.46 1.02 0.63
C LEU A 40 11.13 -0.19 -0.25
N LEU A 41 9.94 -0.24 -0.83
CA LEU A 41 9.48 -1.29 -1.77
C LEU A 41 9.61 -0.80 -3.21
N GLU A 42 9.21 0.44 -3.47
CA GLU A 42 9.35 1.15 -4.73
C GLU A 42 9.73 2.60 -4.46
N ARG A 43 10.54 3.17 -5.35
CA ARG A 43 10.80 4.61 -5.34
C ARG A 43 11.28 5.09 -6.70
N HIS A 44 10.70 6.18 -7.20
CA HIS A 44 11.11 6.87 -8.41
C HIS A 44 11.34 8.34 -8.12
N GLY A 45 12.55 8.69 -7.70
CA GLY A 45 12.95 10.06 -7.38
C GLY A 45 13.65 10.21 -6.04
N GLY A 46 13.84 11.46 -5.63
CA GLY A 46 14.42 11.87 -4.35
C GLY A 46 13.43 11.76 -3.18
N GLU A 47 13.43 12.71 -2.25
CA GLU A 47 12.48 12.69 -1.12
C GLU A 47 11.04 13.00 -1.57
N VAL A 48 10.84 13.85 -2.56
CA VAL A 48 9.54 14.05 -3.20
C VAL A 48 9.44 13.10 -4.39
N ALA A 49 8.83 11.93 -4.19
CA ALA A 49 8.84 10.85 -5.17
C ALA A 49 7.54 10.05 -5.17
N ARG A 50 7.22 9.40 -6.30
CA ARG A 50 6.33 8.24 -6.28
C ARG A 50 7.03 7.16 -5.49
N ALA A 51 6.37 6.64 -4.47
CA ALA A 51 6.98 5.65 -3.59
C ALA A 51 5.94 4.73 -2.94
N THR A 52 6.34 3.48 -2.70
CA THR A 52 5.64 2.52 -1.86
C THR A 52 6.61 2.06 -0.77
N SER A 53 6.18 2.08 0.49
CA SER A 53 7.06 1.79 1.63
C SER A 53 6.29 1.19 2.80
N ILE A 54 6.98 0.43 3.64
CA ILE A 54 6.55 0.23 5.03
C ILE A 54 7.22 1.34 5.86
N VAL A 55 6.42 2.06 6.63
CA VAL A 55 6.87 3.19 7.45
C VAL A 55 6.60 2.86 8.91
N ARG A 56 7.59 3.04 9.77
CA ARG A 56 7.47 2.88 11.21
C ARG A 56 7.72 4.20 11.91
N TYR A 57 6.78 4.59 12.74
CA TYR A 57 6.92 5.67 13.73
C TYR A 57 7.31 5.04 15.06
N ASP A 58 8.36 5.50 15.67
CA ASP A 58 8.64 5.19 17.07
C ASP A 58 7.65 5.96 17.97
N ALA A 59 7.48 5.56 19.23
CA ALA A 59 6.58 6.25 20.16
C ALA A 59 7.00 7.72 20.33
N GLY A 60 6.05 8.65 20.18
CA GLY A 60 6.26 10.08 20.22
C GLY A 60 6.77 10.72 18.93
N ALA A 61 6.99 9.92 17.87
CA ALA A 61 7.41 10.43 16.58
C ALA A 61 6.33 11.25 15.89
N LYS A 62 6.75 12.28 15.16
CA LYS A 62 5.86 13.17 14.42
C LYS A 62 6.51 13.67 13.14
N PHE A 63 5.67 13.99 12.17
CA PHE A 63 6.04 14.77 11.00
C PHE A 63 5.55 16.21 11.13
N ASP A 64 6.31 17.14 10.58
CA ASP A 64 5.85 18.49 10.41
C ASP A 64 4.69 18.55 9.40
N TRP A 65 3.92 19.63 9.47
CA TRP A 65 2.86 19.92 8.51
C TRP A 65 3.37 19.86 7.07
N HIS A 66 2.78 19.01 6.26
CA HIS A 66 3.22 18.81 4.87
C HIS A 66 2.04 18.56 3.92
N GLU A 67 2.31 18.70 2.63
CA GLU A 67 1.32 18.56 1.56
C GLU A 67 1.60 17.31 0.70
N HIS A 68 0.53 16.61 0.32
CA HIS A 68 0.55 15.48 -0.60
C HIS A 68 0.24 15.92 -2.03
N GLY A 69 1.23 16.34 -2.81
CA GLY A 69 1.04 16.91 -4.14
C GLY A 69 0.31 16.01 -5.14
N LEU A 70 0.46 14.69 -5.09
CA LEU A 70 -0.28 13.68 -5.87
C LEU A 70 -0.86 12.58 -4.97
N GLY A 71 -1.30 12.98 -3.77
CA GLY A 71 -1.99 12.14 -2.82
C GLY A 71 -1.15 11.09 -2.12
N GLU A 72 -1.81 10.47 -1.16
CA GLU A 72 -1.26 9.43 -0.30
C GLU A 72 -2.33 8.38 0.01
N GLU A 73 -1.94 7.11 0.06
CA GLU A 73 -2.73 6.05 0.68
C GLU A 73 -1.96 5.40 1.82
N ILE A 74 -2.67 5.10 2.90
CA ILE A 74 -2.13 4.46 4.10
C ILE A 74 -3.02 3.28 4.48
N LEU A 75 -2.40 2.15 4.86
CA LEU A 75 -3.03 1.12 5.68
C LEU A 75 -2.26 1.02 7.00
N VAL A 76 -2.93 1.23 8.12
CA VAL A 76 -2.34 1.05 9.46
C VAL A 76 -2.20 -0.44 9.73
N LEU A 77 -0.96 -0.94 9.83
CA LEU A 77 -0.66 -2.35 10.07
C LEU A 77 -0.61 -2.67 11.57
N SER A 78 -0.07 -1.77 12.38
CA SER A 78 -0.01 -1.92 13.84
C SER A 78 0.17 -0.57 14.53
N GLY A 79 -0.17 -0.52 15.83
CA GLY A 79 -0.10 0.72 16.61
C GLY A 79 -1.17 1.72 16.20
N THR A 80 -0.94 3.02 16.46
CA THR A 80 -1.94 4.06 16.20
C THR A 80 -1.29 5.27 15.52
N LEU A 81 -1.81 5.63 14.34
CA LEU A 81 -1.49 6.90 13.67
C LEU A 81 -2.51 7.94 14.10
N ASN A 82 -2.07 9.16 14.31
CA ASN A 82 -2.91 10.31 14.63
C ASN A 82 -2.59 11.47 13.68
N ASP A 83 -3.60 12.28 13.41
CA ASP A 83 -3.45 13.61 12.82
C ASP A 83 -4.54 14.55 13.38
N GLU A 84 -4.64 15.77 12.87
CA GLU A 84 -5.64 16.76 13.28
C GLU A 84 -7.09 16.34 12.98
N PHE A 85 -7.30 15.29 12.17
CA PHE A 85 -8.63 14.81 11.78
C PHE A 85 -9.07 13.58 12.58
N GLY A 86 -8.16 12.91 13.30
CA GLY A 86 -8.54 11.75 14.10
C GLY A 86 -7.41 10.82 14.52
N GLU A 87 -7.84 9.68 15.07
CA GLU A 87 -7.02 8.58 15.51
C GLU A 87 -7.32 7.33 14.67
N TYR A 88 -6.27 6.66 14.19
CA TYR A 88 -6.35 5.57 13.23
C TYR A 88 -5.61 4.34 13.76
N GLY A 89 -6.36 3.39 14.29
CA GLY A 89 -5.84 2.10 14.77
C GLY A 89 -5.59 1.09 13.65
N PRO A 90 -5.09 -0.12 13.99
CA PRO A 90 -4.79 -1.19 13.04
C PRO A 90 -5.99 -1.53 12.15
N GLY A 91 -5.74 -1.77 10.86
CA GLY A 91 -6.76 -2.02 9.86
C GLY A 91 -7.48 -0.76 9.36
N THR A 92 -7.11 0.43 9.79
CA THR A 92 -7.66 1.66 9.19
C THR A 92 -6.96 1.94 7.86
N TYR A 93 -7.75 2.10 6.81
CA TYR A 93 -7.30 2.58 5.50
C TYR A 93 -7.64 4.07 5.37
N LEU A 94 -6.67 4.86 4.87
CA LEU A 94 -6.84 6.26 4.54
C LEU A 94 -6.44 6.50 3.09
N LYS A 95 -7.20 7.33 2.37
CA LYS A 95 -6.81 7.97 1.11
C LYS A 95 -6.87 9.48 1.31
N ASN A 96 -5.73 10.13 1.25
CA ASN A 96 -5.56 11.57 1.32
C ASN A 96 -5.38 12.09 -0.11
N PRO A 97 -6.31 12.90 -0.66
CA PRO A 97 -6.29 13.31 -2.05
C PRO A 97 -5.12 14.25 -2.37
N PRO A 98 -4.81 14.47 -3.67
CA PRO A 98 -3.86 15.49 -4.10
C PRO A 98 -4.15 16.86 -3.50
N GLY A 99 -3.12 17.54 -3.00
CA GLY A 99 -3.22 18.84 -2.32
C GLY A 99 -3.68 18.78 -0.86
N SER A 100 -4.03 17.61 -0.35
CA SER A 100 -4.33 17.44 1.08
C SER A 100 -3.09 17.70 1.94
N ARG A 101 -3.33 18.09 3.19
CA ARG A 101 -2.28 18.46 4.17
C ARG A 101 -2.61 17.88 5.53
N HIS A 102 -1.59 17.46 6.25
CA HIS A 102 -1.69 17.07 7.67
C HIS A 102 -0.34 17.10 8.37
N ALA A 103 -0.36 16.92 9.70
CA ALA A 103 0.81 16.76 10.56
C ALA A 103 0.68 15.44 11.34
N PRO A 104 1.00 14.29 10.74
CA PRO A 104 0.78 12.99 11.37
C PRO A 104 1.79 12.72 12.48
N PHE A 105 1.32 12.06 13.53
CA PHE A 105 2.13 11.65 14.68
C PHE A 105 1.66 10.30 15.23
N SER A 106 2.47 9.71 16.10
CA SER A 106 2.07 8.51 16.83
C SER A 106 2.57 8.58 18.26
N GLU A 107 1.67 8.60 19.24
CA GLU A 107 2.03 8.62 20.64
C GLU A 107 2.63 7.29 21.11
N VAL A 108 2.07 6.19 20.63
CA VAL A 108 2.43 4.83 21.04
C VAL A 108 3.34 4.12 20.03
N GLY A 109 3.61 4.74 18.90
CA GLY A 109 4.27 4.14 17.75
C GLY A 109 3.27 3.43 16.83
N CYS A 110 3.61 3.36 15.53
CA CYS A 110 2.82 2.62 14.56
C CYS A 110 3.66 2.11 13.39
N THR A 111 3.13 1.13 12.67
CA THR A 111 3.66 0.64 11.40
C THR A 111 2.60 0.74 10.33
N LEU A 112 2.97 1.29 9.19
CA LEU A 112 2.08 1.65 8.10
C LEU A 112 2.57 1.03 6.79
N PHE A 113 1.65 0.61 5.92
CA PHE A 113 1.89 0.52 4.48
C PHE A 113 1.50 1.86 3.87
N VAL A 114 2.38 2.47 3.08
CA VAL A 114 2.21 3.83 2.54
C VAL A 114 2.51 3.86 1.06
N LYS A 115 1.60 4.47 0.27
CA LYS A 115 1.83 4.82 -1.14
C LYS A 115 1.73 6.33 -1.31
N LEU A 116 2.73 6.91 -1.99
CA LEU A 116 2.85 8.34 -2.21
C LEU A 116 2.83 8.68 -3.70
N ARG A 117 2.15 9.78 -4.06
CA ARG A 117 2.20 10.44 -5.38
C ARG A 117 1.79 9.51 -6.53
N HIS A 118 0.68 8.81 -6.38
CA HIS A 118 0.18 7.84 -7.37
C HIS A 118 -1.31 8.01 -7.67
N LEU A 119 -1.99 8.97 -7.03
CA LEU A 119 -3.38 9.29 -7.31
C LEU A 119 -3.49 10.20 -8.53
N SER A 120 -4.63 10.11 -9.24
CA SER A 120 -4.97 11.09 -10.29
C SER A 120 -5.09 12.49 -9.67
N PRO A 121 -4.63 13.55 -10.35
CA PRO A 121 -4.84 14.91 -9.90
C PRO A 121 -6.32 15.28 -9.68
N ASP A 122 -7.23 14.58 -10.37
CA ASP A 122 -8.67 14.81 -10.30
C ASP A 122 -9.36 13.99 -9.18
N ASP A 123 -8.65 13.06 -8.52
CA ASP A 123 -9.19 12.30 -7.38
C ASP A 123 -9.16 13.16 -6.12
N SER A 124 -10.26 13.86 -5.85
CA SER A 124 -10.39 14.82 -4.74
C SER A 124 -11.03 14.25 -3.48
N GLU A 125 -11.44 12.98 -3.48
CA GLU A 125 -12.14 12.39 -2.36
C GLU A 125 -11.17 11.93 -1.26
N ARG A 126 -11.37 12.43 -0.03
CA ARG A 126 -10.74 11.86 1.17
C ARG A 126 -11.55 10.67 1.65
N VAL A 127 -10.88 9.53 1.87
CA VAL A 127 -11.52 8.29 2.33
C VAL A 127 -10.89 7.83 3.64
N VAL A 128 -11.72 7.41 4.59
CA VAL A 128 -11.31 6.73 5.83
C VAL A 128 -12.20 5.50 6.01
N VAL A 129 -11.60 4.31 6.04
CA VAL A 129 -12.32 3.05 6.22
C VAL A 129 -11.73 2.28 7.39
N HIS A 130 -12.54 2.03 8.42
CA HIS A 130 -12.19 1.16 9.54
C HIS A 130 -12.56 -0.28 9.17
N THR A 131 -11.59 -1.09 8.70
CA THR A 131 -11.87 -2.41 8.12
C THR A 131 -12.50 -3.39 9.10
N HIS A 132 -12.26 -3.23 10.41
CA HIS A 132 -12.88 -4.07 11.44
C HIS A 132 -14.38 -3.80 11.64
N GLN A 133 -14.88 -2.66 11.15
CA GLN A 133 -16.27 -2.22 11.29
C GLN A 133 -17.01 -2.19 9.94
N SER A 134 -16.29 -2.43 8.84
CA SER A 134 -16.82 -2.31 7.50
C SER A 134 -17.35 -3.64 6.95
N GLN A 135 -18.28 -3.56 6.02
CA GLN A 135 -18.96 -4.72 5.47
C GLN A 135 -18.08 -5.48 4.47
N TRP A 136 -18.10 -6.81 4.57
CA TRP A 136 -17.52 -7.72 3.59
C TRP A 136 -18.59 -8.22 2.63
N PHE A 137 -18.25 -8.31 1.37
CA PHE A 137 -19.10 -8.85 0.31
C PHE A 137 -18.53 -10.16 -0.22
N ARG A 138 -19.39 -11.06 -0.71
CA ARG A 138 -18.93 -12.28 -1.39
C ARG A 138 -18.15 -11.91 -2.65
N GLY A 139 -16.99 -12.53 -2.86
CA GLY A 139 -16.22 -12.43 -4.09
C GLY A 139 -16.78 -13.31 -5.19
N MET A 140 -16.03 -13.39 -6.30
CA MET A 140 -16.43 -14.11 -7.52
C MET A 140 -16.35 -15.64 -7.38
N VAL A 141 -15.63 -16.14 -6.39
CA VAL A 141 -15.49 -17.59 -6.10
C VAL A 141 -15.79 -17.84 -4.63
N ASP A 142 -16.19 -19.08 -4.31
CA ASP A 142 -16.38 -19.49 -2.93
C ASP A 142 -15.07 -19.39 -2.14
N GLY A 143 -15.17 -18.96 -0.88
CA GLY A 143 -14.02 -18.72 -0.01
C GLY A 143 -13.40 -17.33 -0.17
N LEU A 144 -13.83 -16.53 -1.13
CA LEU A 144 -13.34 -15.15 -1.32
C LEU A 144 -14.33 -14.13 -0.77
N MET A 145 -13.82 -13.20 0.03
CA MET A 145 -14.58 -12.05 0.53
C MET A 145 -13.83 -10.77 0.19
N VAL A 146 -14.56 -9.75 -0.26
CA VAL A 146 -14.01 -8.47 -0.70
C VAL A 146 -14.62 -7.33 0.09
N MET A 147 -13.79 -6.41 0.52
CA MET A 147 -14.19 -5.13 1.12
C MET A 147 -13.64 -4.00 0.26
N PRO A 148 -14.47 -3.32 -0.54
CA PRO A 148 -14.05 -2.12 -1.27
C PRO A 148 -13.59 -1.02 -0.30
N LEU A 149 -12.49 -0.36 -0.62
CA LEU A 149 -11.94 0.74 0.17
C LEU A 149 -12.05 2.06 -0.55
N SER A 150 -11.61 2.12 -1.81
CA SER A 150 -11.73 3.31 -2.65
C SER A 150 -11.76 2.94 -4.14
N GLU A 151 -12.38 3.82 -4.94
CA GLU A 151 -12.36 3.71 -6.39
C GLU A 151 -12.25 5.10 -7.03
N PHE A 152 -11.58 5.17 -8.17
CA PHE A 152 -11.54 6.36 -9.02
C PHE A 152 -11.24 5.95 -10.46
N GLY A 153 -12.17 6.20 -11.39
CA GLY A 153 -12.04 5.75 -12.78
C GLY A 153 -11.86 4.24 -12.89
N THR A 154 -10.72 3.79 -13.40
CA THR A 154 -10.37 2.36 -13.49
C THR A 154 -9.59 1.83 -12.30
N THR A 155 -9.24 2.70 -11.35
CA THR A 155 -8.47 2.34 -10.17
C THR A 155 -9.38 1.88 -9.05
N HIS A 156 -9.11 0.69 -8.50
CA HIS A 156 -9.84 0.13 -7.38
C HIS A 156 -8.86 -0.32 -6.29
N THR A 157 -9.17 -0.01 -5.03
CA THR A 157 -8.43 -0.50 -3.86
C THR A 157 -9.38 -1.26 -2.96
N ALA A 158 -8.99 -2.47 -2.52
CA ALA A 158 -9.83 -3.33 -1.69
C ALA A 158 -8.99 -4.16 -0.71
N MET A 159 -9.60 -4.54 0.42
CA MET A 159 -9.14 -5.69 1.19
C MET A 159 -9.80 -6.95 0.63
N VAL A 160 -9.03 -8.01 0.47
CA VAL A 160 -9.54 -9.31 0.01
C VAL A 160 -9.10 -10.40 0.97
N ARG A 161 -10.07 -11.12 1.52
CA ARG A 161 -9.86 -12.26 2.41
C ARG A 161 -10.08 -13.55 1.63
N TRP A 162 -9.12 -14.45 1.76
CA TRP A 162 -9.10 -15.78 1.17
C TRP A 162 -9.26 -16.80 2.29
N ALA A 163 -10.28 -17.63 2.22
CA ALA A 163 -10.37 -18.80 3.11
C ALA A 163 -9.31 -19.85 2.71
N PRO A 164 -8.89 -20.72 3.63
CA PRO A 164 -8.00 -21.83 3.29
C PRO A 164 -8.56 -22.68 2.12
N GLY A 165 -7.67 -23.04 1.19
CA GLY A 165 -8.02 -23.83 0.01
C GLY A 165 -8.77 -23.08 -1.10
N THR A 166 -8.82 -21.75 -1.06
CA THR A 166 -9.47 -20.94 -2.10
C THR A 166 -8.59 -20.82 -3.34
N PHE A 167 -9.16 -21.10 -4.51
CA PHE A 167 -8.55 -20.91 -5.83
C PHE A 167 -9.39 -19.92 -6.64
N PHE A 168 -8.72 -19.01 -7.34
CA PHE A 168 -9.37 -18.06 -8.24
C PHE A 168 -9.10 -18.45 -9.69
N ASN A 169 -9.97 -18.01 -10.60
CA ASN A 169 -9.80 -18.27 -12.03
C ASN A 169 -8.59 -17.50 -12.59
N PRO A 170 -7.90 -18.06 -13.61
CA PRO A 170 -6.91 -17.31 -14.36
C PRO A 170 -7.51 -16.02 -14.92
N HIS A 171 -6.83 -14.89 -14.73
CA HIS A 171 -7.34 -13.61 -15.19
C HIS A 171 -6.21 -12.63 -15.54
N ARG A 172 -6.57 -11.52 -16.18
CA ARG A 172 -5.64 -10.46 -16.60
C ARG A 172 -5.92 -9.16 -15.88
N HIS A 173 -4.86 -8.39 -15.67
CA HIS A 173 -4.90 -7.10 -14.99
C HIS A 173 -4.82 -5.94 -15.98
N PHE A 174 -5.95 -5.41 -16.40
CA PHE A 174 -5.98 -4.15 -17.16
C PHE A 174 -5.60 -2.99 -16.23
N GLY A 175 -4.52 -2.28 -16.59
CA GLY A 175 -3.95 -1.25 -15.71
C GLY A 175 -3.11 -1.80 -14.54
N GLY A 176 -2.73 -3.09 -14.60
CA GLY A 176 -1.86 -3.73 -13.60
C GLY A 176 -2.51 -3.98 -12.24
N GLU A 177 -1.75 -4.63 -11.37
CA GLU A 177 -2.15 -4.97 -10.01
C GLU A 177 -0.99 -4.79 -9.03
N GLU A 178 -1.28 -4.31 -7.84
CA GLU A 178 -0.39 -4.38 -6.68
C GLU A 178 -1.09 -5.09 -5.52
N ILE A 179 -0.35 -5.96 -4.84
CA ILE A 179 -0.79 -6.70 -3.66
C ILE A 179 0.18 -6.46 -2.51
N TYR A 180 -0.35 -6.21 -1.32
CA TYR A 180 0.39 -6.34 -0.07
C TYR A 180 -0.26 -7.42 0.79
N VAL A 181 0.50 -8.45 1.17
CA VAL A 181 0.00 -9.55 2.01
C VAL A 181 0.02 -9.11 3.46
N VAL A 182 -1.17 -8.85 4.00
CA VAL A 182 -1.38 -8.36 5.38
C VAL A 182 -1.29 -9.50 6.37
N GLU A 183 -1.86 -10.67 6.02
CA GLU A 183 -1.87 -11.88 6.86
C GLU A 183 -1.80 -13.13 5.99
N GLY A 184 -1.24 -14.22 6.51
CA GLY A 184 -1.20 -15.53 5.87
C GLY A 184 -0.27 -15.61 4.67
N VAL A 185 -0.63 -16.45 3.69
CA VAL A 185 0.18 -16.70 2.49
C VAL A 185 -0.69 -16.61 1.24
N PHE A 186 -0.39 -15.63 0.39
CA PHE A 186 -0.94 -15.53 -0.96
C PHE A 186 -0.02 -16.30 -1.92
N SER A 187 -0.56 -16.95 -2.94
CA SER A 187 0.20 -17.74 -3.91
C SER A 187 -0.35 -17.58 -5.31
N ASP A 188 0.51 -17.78 -6.31
CA ASP A 188 0.16 -17.94 -7.71
C ASP A 188 1.11 -18.98 -8.37
N GLU A 189 1.01 -19.20 -9.67
CA GLU A 189 1.90 -20.11 -10.42
C GLU A 189 3.40 -19.70 -10.38
N HIS A 190 3.70 -18.48 -9.93
CA HIS A 190 5.07 -17.97 -9.87
C HIS A 190 5.69 -18.12 -8.47
N GLY A 191 4.90 -18.40 -7.44
CA GLY A 191 5.42 -18.61 -6.09
C GLY A 191 4.41 -18.43 -4.97
N SER A 192 4.94 -18.45 -3.74
CA SER A 192 4.19 -18.22 -2.50
C SER A 192 4.73 -17.00 -1.78
N TYR A 193 3.83 -16.14 -1.31
CA TYR A 193 4.12 -14.82 -0.80
C TYR A 193 3.57 -14.71 0.63
N PRO A 194 4.41 -14.88 1.65
CA PRO A 194 3.99 -14.78 3.04
C PRO A 194 3.68 -13.33 3.44
N GLN A 195 3.10 -13.16 4.62
CA GLN A 195 2.85 -11.86 5.25
C GLN A 195 4.04 -10.90 5.11
N GLY A 196 3.77 -9.67 4.72
CA GLY A 196 4.77 -8.64 4.44
C GLY A 196 5.30 -8.63 3.01
N SER A 197 4.88 -9.57 2.16
CA SER A 197 5.20 -9.55 0.73
C SER A 197 4.41 -8.45 0.02
N TRP A 198 5.13 -7.71 -0.83
CA TRP A 198 4.56 -6.77 -1.79
C TRP A 198 4.84 -7.29 -3.20
N ILE A 199 3.80 -7.33 -4.02
CA ILE A 199 3.84 -7.82 -5.39
C ILE A 199 3.30 -6.72 -6.28
N ARG A 200 3.99 -6.40 -7.36
CA ARG A 200 3.49 -5.56 -8.44
C ARG A 200 3.52 -6.33 -9.74
N SER A 201 2.38 -6.43 -10.40
CA SER A 201 2.16 -7.11 -11.67
C SER A 201 1.77 -6.07 -12.73
N PRO A 202 2.51 -5.94 -13.86
CA PRO A 202 2.31 -4.87 -14.82
C PRO A 202 0.97 -4.98 -15.58
N HIS A 203 0.65 -3.93 -16.33
CA HIS A 203 -0.48 -3.93 -17.27
C HIS A 203 -0.46 -5.17 -18.17
N LEU A 204 -1.62 -5.81 -18.36
CA LEU A 204 -1.83 -7.06 -19.10
C LEU A 204 -1.12 -8.30 -18.52
N SER A 205 -0.50 -8.22 -17.37
CA SER A 205 -0.07 -9.43 -16.67
C SER A 205 -1.25 -10.36 -16.40
N HIS A 206 -0.96 -11.62 -16.24
CA HIS A 206 -1.97 -12.64 -15.90
C HIS A 206 -1.41 -13.57 -14.84
N HIS A 207 -2.28 -14.10 -14.00
CA HIS A 207 -1.97 -15.16 -13.06
C HIS A 207 -3.22 -15.97 -12.67
N GLN A 208 -2.99 -17.07 -11.98
CA GLN A 208 -4.01 -17.87 -11.32
C GLN A 208 -3.73 -17.88 -9.81
N PRO A 209 -4.29 -16.96 -9.04
CA PRO A 209 -4.00 -16.86 -7.62
C PRO A 209 -4.79 -17.87 -6.79
N PHE A 210 -4.18 -18.26 -5.66
CA PHE A 210 -4.77 -19.15 -4.67
C PHE A 210 -4.20 -18.91 -3.28
N SER A 211 -4.83 -19.46 -2.26
CA SER A 211 -4.27 -19.51 -0.91
C SER A 211 -4.61 -20.86 -0.27
N VAL A 212 -3.57 -21.63 0.06
CA VAL A 212 -3.74 -22.95 0.72
C VAL A 212 -4.11 -22.76 2.19
N GLU A 213 -3.43 -21.85 2.86
CA GLU A 213 -3.58 -21.60 4.30
C GLU A 213 -4.61 -20.51 4.63
N GLY A 214 -5.03 -19.77 3.64
CA GLY A 214 -5.80 -18.53 3.78
C GLY A 214 -4.90 -17.31 3.89
N CYS A 215 -5.42 -16.16 3.47
CA CYS A 215 -4.71 -14.89 3.59
C CYS A 215 -5.66 -13.69 3.61
N LEU A 216 -5.11 -12.56 4.03
CA LEU A 216 -5.70 -11.23 3.90
C LEU A 216 -4.74 -10.37 3.10
N ILE A 217 -5.22 -9.77 2.02
CA ILE A 217 -4.41 -8.90 1.18
C ILE A 217 -5.07 -7.52 1.02
N LEU A 218 -4.23 -6.49 0.92
CA LEU A 218 -4.60 -5.21 0.32
C LEU A 218 -4.27 -5.31 -1.16
N VAL A 219 -5.24 -5.09 -2.03
CA VAL A 219 -5.06 -5.13 -3.49
C VAL A 219 -5.44 -3.79 -4.11
N LYS A 220 -4.64 -3.33 -5.06
CA LYS A 220 -4.91 -2.16 -5.89
C LYS A 220 -4.76 -2.52 -7.35
N THR A 221 -5.79 -2.23 -8.16
CA THR A 221 -5.83 -2.56 -9.59
C THR A 221 -6.09 -1.32 -10.44
N GLY A 222 -5.71 -1.36 -11.73
CA GLY A 222 -6.07 -0.35 -12.71
C GLY A 222 -5.24 0.95 -12.69
N HIS A 223 -4.19 1.05 -11.86
CA HIS A 223 -3.42 2.27 -11.60
C HIS A 223 -2.03 2.31 -12.25
N LEU A 224 -1.59 1.20 -12.87
CA LEU A 224 -0.29 1.07 -13.53
C LEU A 224 -0.39 1.28 -15.05
N GLN A 225 -1.18 2.24 -15.48
CA GLN A 225 -1.20 2.63 -16.88
C GLN A 225 0.00 3.53 -17.15
N GLY A 226 0.86 3.12 -18.07
CA GLY A 226 1.96 3.92 -18.60
C GLY A 226 1.48 4.94 -19.63
#